data_f8dac7be9a2ba5a912d9668b45e4514a
#
_entry.id   f8dac7be9a2ba5a912d9668b45e4514a
#
_cell.length_a   1.000
_cell.length_b   1.000
_cell.length_c   1.000
_cell.angle_alpha   90.00
_cell.angle_beta   90.00
_cell.angle_gamma   90.00
#
_symmetry.space_group_name_H-M   'P 1'
#
loop_
_entity.id
_entity.type
_entity.pdbx_description
1 polymer ?
#
loop_
_entity_poly.entity_id
_entity_poly.type
_entity_poly.pdbx_seq_one_letter_code
_entity_poly.pdbx_strand_id
1 'polypeptide(L)'
;MNKKICIVYTHHKLGDLIWQLPYIKAISDHHNEKIDLIVRKKTQAQNILKDLKHINSIYYNEFRKGFAYWIDVFKLKKIFSTEKYDYVYILDKVNKPAIAAKLSGIKNIIGPGFKNQKKWITVKNHLDDEDWKLSYSEQSQKLLDINSIKLDNKFPSLEVNIERLKENNEDLLISGKKIAFGVDSFEDYKMWYENDFIKLAQLLYEKKLFDYIFLICGPSKSIISHKIINDSGKKYFIDCSNKDLKGVILAIKNSDFYVGNNSGPLNLSAALGVKTFGLIANDPVSELKYSKINPIVPKDYIDNTWTRDRQAMKRLNPKEVFEHIINNL
;
A
#
# COMPACT_ATOMS: atom_id res chain seq x y z
N MET A 1 -13.68 -13.46 -28.53
CA MET A 1 -14.26 -13.81 -27.20
C MET A 1 -13.49 -13.02 -26.17
N ASN A 2 -14.16 -12.28 -25.31
CA ASN A 2 -13.53 -11.56 -24.21
C ASN A 2 -12.94 -12.58 -23.21
N LYS A 3 -11.67 -12.43 -22.85
CA LYS A 3 -10.99 -13.31 -21.90
C LYS A 3 -11.37 -12.90 -20.47
N LYS A 4 -11.64 -13.88 -19.61
CA LYS A 4 -11.82 -13.64 -18.18
C LYS A 4 -10.51 -13.84 -17.44
N ILE A 5 -10.07 -12.82 -16.72
CA ILE A 5 -8.77 -12.78 -16.07
C ILE A 5 -8.94 -12.52 -14.58
N CYS A 6 -8.29 -13.32 -13.77
CA CYS A 6 -8.23 -13.15 -12.32
C CYS A 6 -6.79 -12.93 -11.87
N ILE A 7 -6.60 -11.98 -10.97
CA ILE A 7 -5.34 -11.77 -10.26
C ILE A 7 -5.55 -12.09 -8.79
N VAL A 8 -4.64 -12.87 -8.20
CA VAL A 8 -4.67 -13.22 -6.77
C VAL A 8 -3.44 -12.67 -6.09
N TYR A 9 -3.65 -11.88 -5.02
CA TYR A 9 -2.60 -11.35 -4.17
C TYR A 9 -2.95 -11.58 -2.69
N THR A 10 -2.10 -12.29 -1.95
CA THR A 10 -2.48 -12.85 -0.66
C THR A 10 -1.96 -12.08 0.56
N HIS A 11 -1.20 -11.00 0.36
CA HIS A 11 -0.74 -10.16 1.47
C HIS A 11 -1.88 -9.41 2.12
N HIS A 12 -1.74 -9.10 3.41
CA HIS A 12 -2.81 -8.52 4.21
C HIS A 12 -2.66 -7.02 4.47
N LYS A 13 -1.50 -6.43 4.15
CA LYS A 13 -1.25 -5.00 4.36
C LYS A 13 -1.70 -4.20 3.14
N LEU A 14 -2.35 -3.06 3.40
CA LEU A 14 -2.79 -2.13 2.36
C LEU A 14 -1.61 -1.62 1.51
N GLY A 15 -0.51 -1.24 2.16
CA GLY A 15 0.70 -0.75 1.48
C GLY A 15 1.25 -1.74 0.47
N ASP A 16 1.30 -3.04 0.83
CA ASP A 16 1.78 -4.11 -0.06
C ASP A 16 0.87 -4.25 -1.30
N LEU A 17 -0.45 -4.08 -1.14
CA LEU A 17 -1.38 -4.12 -2.26
C LEU A 17 -1.19 -2.91 -3.19
N ILE A 18 -0.98 -1.71 -2.63
CA ILE A 18 -0.71 -0.49 -3.41
C ILE A 18 0.52 -0.69 -4.31
N TRP A 19 1.56 -1.34 -3.81
CA TRP A 19 2.77 -1.62 -4.59
C TRP A 19 2.53 -2.57 -5.77
N GLN A 20 1.44 -3.36 -5.74
CA GLN A 20 1.06 -4.25 -6.84
C GLN A 20 0.22 -3.58 -7.94
N LEU A 21 -0.29 -2.36 -7.73
CA LEU A 21 -1.17 -1.69 -8.69
C LEU A 21 -0.58 -1.56 -10.11
N PRO A 22 0.71 -1.22 -10.30
CA PRO A 22 1.30 -1.14 -11.65
C PRO A 22 1.24 -2.48 -12.37
N TYR A 23 1.53 -3.58 -11.68
CA TYR A 23 1.55 -4.94 -12.25
C TYR A 23 0.13 -5.44 -12.57
N ILE A 24 -0.83 -5.13 -11.68
CA ILE A 24 -2.26 -5.42 -11.89
C ILE A 24 -2.74 -4.70 -13.15
N LYS A 25 -2.42 -3.42 -13.30
CA LYS A 25 -2.78 -2.64 -14.49
C LYS A 25 -2.11 -3.20 -15.74
N ALA A 26 -0.82 -3.50 -15.71
CA ALA A 26 -0.09 -4.05 -16.85
C ALA A 26 -0.69 -5.36 -17.37
N ILE A 27 -1.15 -6.26 -16.47
CA ILE A 27 -1.84 -7.49 -16.84
C ILE A 27 -3.18 -7.19 -17.53
N SER A 28 -3.95 -6.23 -17.00
CA SER A 28 -5.20 -5.79 -17.62
C SER A 28 -4.96 -5.22 -19.03
N ASP A 29 -4.00 -4.32 -19.15
CA ASP A 29 -3.63 -3.68 -20.43
C ASP A 29 -3.14 -4.73 -21.47
N HIS A 30 -2.31 -5.71 -21.05
CA HIS A 30 -1.82 -6.78 -21.91
C HIS A 30 -2.95 -7.62 -22.54
N HIS A 31 -4.01 -7.86 -21.78
CA HIS A 31 -5.17 -8.61 -22.27
C HIS A 31 -6.22 -7.70 -22.90
N ASN A 32 -6.14 -6.40 -22.75
CA ASN A 32 -7.16 -5.41 -23.09
C ASN A 32 -8.53 -5.75 -22.47
N GLU A 33 -8.51 -6.22 -21.21
CA GLU A 33 -9.69 -6.67 -20.47
C GLU A 33 -9.64 -6.19 -19.03
N LYS A 34 -10.82 -5.94 -18.45
CA LYS A 34 -10.93 -5.72 -17.01
C LYS A 34 -10.64 -7.01 -16.25
N ILE A 35 -10.03 -6.91 -15.09
CA ILE A 35 -9.65 -8.05 -14.27
C ILE A 35 -10.50 -8.19 -13.02
N ASP A 36 -10.66 -9.39 -12.56
CA ASP A 36 -11.14 -9.68 -11.21
C ASP A 36 -9.97 -9.85 -10.26
N LEU A 37 -10.08 -9.28 -9.07
CA LEU A 37 -9.02 -9.30 -8.07
C LEU A 37 -9.46 -10.10 -6.85
N ILE A 38 -8.64 -11.05 -6.40
CA ILE A 38 -8.86 -11.79 -5.14
C ILE A 38 -7.78 -11.40 -4.15
N VAL A 39 -8.18 -10.81 -3.01
CA VAL A 39 -7.30 -10.32 -1.96
C VAL A 39 -7.83 -10.67 -0.57
N ARG A 40 -7.11 -10.30 0.48
CA ARG A 40 -7.62 -10.41 1.85
C ARG A 40 -8.55 -9.26 2.19
N LYS A 41 -9.60 -9.54 3.00
CA LYS A 41 -10.54 -8.51 3.48
C LYS A 41 -9.82 -7.36 4.23
N LYS A 42 -8.75 -7.67 4.97
CA LYS A 42 -7.97 -6.69 5.73
C LYS A 42 -7.32 -5.60 4.85
N THR A 43 -7.12 -5.83 3.56
CA THR A 43 -6.63 -4.81 2.61
C THR A 43 -7.66 -3.72 2.34
N GLN A 44 -8.94 -3.95 2.62
CA GLN A 44 -10.06 -3.04 2.31
C GLN A 44 -10.10 -2.63 0.81
N ALA A 45 -9.67 -3.52 -0.07
CA ALA A 45 -9.49 -3.24 -1.49
C ALA A 45 -10.73 -2.64 -2.18
N GLN A 46 -11.95 -3.05 -1.81
CA GLN A 46 -13.18 -2.47 -2.37
C GLN A 46 -13.31 -0.96 -2.09
N ASN A 47 -12.81 -0.49 -0.95
CA ASN A 47 -12.89 0.93 -0.60
C ASN A 47 -11.96 1.80 -1.45
N ILE A 48 -10.85 1.23 -1.96
CA ILE A 48 -9.80 1.97 -2.66
C ILE A 48 -9.72 1.68 -4.15
N LEU A 49 -10.01 0.44 -4.59
CA LEU A 49 -9.77 0.01 -5.97
C LEU A 49 -11.05 -0.04 -6.82
N LYS A 50 -12.24 0.14 -6.23
CA LYS A 50 -13.52 0.06 -6.94
C LYS A 50 -13.63 1.05 -8.10
N ASP A 51 -12.96 2.20 -7.99
CA ASP A 51 -13.04 3.27 -8.99
C ASP A 51 -12.04 3.06 -10.15
N LEU A 52 -11.14 2.08 -10.05
CA LEU A 52 -10.15 1.81 -11.09
C LEU A 52 -10.80 1.16 -12.31
N LYS A 53 -10.68 1.80 -13.48
CA LYS A 53 -11.34 1.37 -14.73
C LYS A 53 -10.98 -0.03 -15.18
N HIS A 54 -9.81 -0.52 -14.82
CA HIS A 54 -9.30 -1.84 -15.18
C HIS A 54 -9.69 -2.95 -14.20
N ILE A 55 -10.38 -2.63 -13.10
CA ILE A 55 -10.92 -3.60 -12.14
C ILE A 55 -12.41 -3.85 -12.49
N ASN A 56 -12.80 -5.12 -12.58
CA ASN A 56 -14.18 -5.54 -12.77
C ASN A 56 -14.83 -5.87 -11.42
N SER A 57 -14.28 -6.86 -10.71
CA SER A 57 -14.81 -7.33 -9.42
C SER A 57 -13.69 -7.58 -8.42
N ILE A 58 -14.01 -7.44 -7.13
CA ILE A 58 -13.08 -7.73 -6.04
C ILE A 58 -13.70 -8.78 -5.12
N TYR A 59 -13.02 -9.91 -4.98
CA TYR A 59 -13.39 -11.01 -4.11
C TYR A 59 -12.45 -11.10 -2.92
N TYR A 60 -12.93 -11.64 -1.81
CA TYR A 60 -12.14 -11.80 -0.58
C TYR A 60 -11.91 -13.27 -0.21
N ASN A 61 -10.65 -13.58 0.13
CA ASN A 61 -10.26 -14.86 0.73
C ASN A 61 -9.22 -14.61 1.83
N GLU A 62 -9.26 -15.39 2.91
CA GLU A 62 -8.38 -15.12 4.07
C GLU A 62 -7.02 -15.80 4.01
N PHE A 63 -6.85 -16.80 3.16
CA PHE A 63 -5.57 -17.53 2.99
C PHE A 63 -4.97 -18.05 4.30
N ARG A 64 -5.82 -18.60 5.19
CA ARG A 64 -5.45 -19.10 6.52
C ARG A 64 -4.54 -20.33 6.45
N LYS A 65 -3.85 -20.67 7.54
CA LYS A 65 -3.03 -21.88 7.71
C LYS A 65 -3.80 -22.97 8.46
N GLY A 66 -3.21 -24.13 8.64
CA GLY A 66 -3.79 -25.24 9.41
C GLY A 66 -5.06 -25.82 8.77
N PHE A 67 -6.04 -26.21 9.56
CA PHE A 67 -7.30 -26.82 9.09
C PHE A 67 -8.07 -25.93 8.12
N ALA A 68 -8.04 -24.63 8.33
CA ALA A 68 -8.70 -23.66 7.45
C ALA A 68 -8.04 -23.55 6.07
N TYR A 69 -6.90 -24.19 5.84
CA TYR A 69 -6.19 -24.19 4.57
C TYR A 69 -7.10 -24.67 3.42
N TRP A 70 -7.68 -25.86 3.58
CA TRP A 70 -8.52 -26.48 2.55
C TRP A 70 -9.87 -25.76 2.39
N ILE A 71 -10.42 -25.20 3.48
CA ILE A 71 -11.63 -24.35 3.38
C ILE A 71 -11.38 -23.19 2.43
N ASP A 72 -10.22 -22.51 2.57
CA ASP A 72 -9.86 -21.39 1.70
C ASP A 72 -9.60 -21.85 0.25
N VAL A 73 -8.98 -23.02 0.04
CA VAL A 73 -8.80 -23.61 -1.29
C VAL A 73 -10.16 -23.90 -1.94
N PHE A 74 -11.11 -24.51 -1.22
CA PHE A 74 -12.43 -24.79 -1.77
C PHE A 74 -13.27 -23.53 -2.04
N LYS A 75 -13.13 -22.48 -1.22
CA LYS A 75 -13.73 -21.16 -1.49
C LYS A 75 -13.19 -20.57 -2.79
N LEU A 76 -11.87 -20.58 -2.99
CA LEU A 76 -11.26 -20.14 -4.24
C LEU A 76 -11.72 -20.99 -5.42
N LYS A 77 -11.72 -22.32 -5.28
CA LYS A 77 -12.23 -23.24 -6.31
C LYS A 77 -13.65 -22.88 -6.72
N LYS A 78 -14.54 -22.59 -5.74
CA LYS A 78 -15.92 -22.18 -6.04
C LYS A 78 -15.94 -20.91 -6.89
N ILE A 79 -15.18 -19.86 -6.51
CA ILE A 79 -15.08 -18.62 -7.29
C ILE A 79 -14.59 -18.93 -8.72
N PHE A 80 -13.49 -19.67 -8.85
CA PHE A 80 -12.89 -20.00 -10.14
C PHE A 80 -13.84 -20.81 -11.04
N SER A 81 -14.57 -21.78 -10.48
CA SER A 81 -15.50 -22.61 -11.23
C SER A 81 -16.78 -21.85 -11.65
N THR A 82 -17.22 -20.87 -10.82
CA THR A 82 -18.38 -20.02 -11.13
C THR A 82 -18.03 -19.02 -12.22
N GLU A 83 -16.89 -18.33 -12.09
CA GLU A 83 -16.46 -17.27 -13.01
C GLU A 83 -15.83 -17.80 -14.31
N LYS A 84 -15.28 -19.02 -14.30
CA LYS A 84 -14.68 -19.69 -15.48
C LYS A 84 -13.57 -18.86 -16.13
N TYR A 85 -12.54 -18.52 -15.34
CA TYR A 85 -11.40 -17.72 -15.83
C TYR A 85 -10.57 -18.46 -16.88
N ASP A 86 -10.13 -17.73 -17.89
CA ASP A 86 -9.15 -18.18 -18.89
C ASP A 86 -7.73 -18.10 -18.35
N TYR A 87 -7.45 -17.09 -17.50
CA TYR A 87 -6.15 -16.80 -16.90
C TYR A 87 -6.28 -16.54 -15.42
N VAL A 88 -5.38 -17.13 -14.63
CA VAL A 88 -5.18 -16.78 -13.22
C VAL A 88 -3.72 -16.40 -12.99
N TYR A 89 -3.50 -15.15 -12.62
CA TYR A 89 -2.19 -14.63 -12.21
C TYR A 89 -2.07 -14.64 -10.70
N ILE A 90 -0.95 -15.13 -10.17
CA ILE A 90 -0.66 -15.17 -8.74
C ILE A 90 0.58 -14.31 -8.52
N LEU A 91 0.43 -13.16 -7.84
CA LEU A 91 1.52 -12.19 -7.65
C LEU A 91 2.26 -12.40 -6.32
N ASP A 92 2.26 -13.63 -5.80
CA ASP A 92 3.01 -14.00 -4.61
C ASP A 92 3.37 -15.49 -4.54
N LYS A 93 4.05 -15.87 -3.44
CA LYS A 93 4.68 -17.19 -3.24
C LYS A 93 3.72 -18.27 -2.72
N VAL A 94 2.42 -17.98 -2.59
CA VAL A 94 1.45 -18.87 -1.92
C VAL A 94 0.86 -19.91 -2.88
N ASN A 95 0.81 -21.18 -2.46
CA ASN A 95 0.36 -22.29 -3.30
C ASN A 95 -1.16 -22.40 -3.47
N LYS A 96 -1.96 -21.94 -2.48
CA LYS A 96 -3.41 -22.13 -2.45
C LYS A 96 -4.14 -21.69 -3.73
N PRO A 97 -3.86 -20.48 -4.26
CA PRO A 97 -4.52 -20.05 -5.49
C PRO A 97 -4.21 -20.97 -6.67
N ALA A 98 -2.95 -21.43 -6.80
CA ALA A 98 -2.53 -22.32 -7.86
C ALA A 98 -3.22 -23.69 -7.76
N ILE A 99 -3.32 -24.25 -6.54
CA ILE A 99 -4.04 -25.51 -6.27
C ILE A 99 -5.53 -25.35 -6.66
N ALA A 100 -6.19 -24.29 -6.17
CA ALA A 100 -7.60 -24.06 -6.45
C ALA A 100 -7.88 -23.87 -7.94
N ALA A 101 -7.02 -23.11 -8.64
CA ALA A 101 -7.13 -22.88 -10.08
C ALA A 101 -6.96 -24.20 -10.87
N LYS A 102 -5.97 -25.03 -10.51
CA LYS A 102 -5.77 -26.34 -11.14
C LYS A 102 -6.96 -27.26 -10.92
N LEU A 103 -7.50 -27.32 -9.70
CA LEU A 103 -8.69 -28.12 -9.36
C LEU A 103 -9.98 -27.60 -10.04
N SER A 104 -9.97 -26.37 -10.54
CA SER A 104 -11.08 -25.78 -11.31
C SER A 104 -10.92 -25.97 -12.82
N GLY A 105 -9.86 -26.64 -13.29
CA GLY A 105 -9.61 -26.89 -14.70
C GLY A 105 -9.09 -25.67 -15.48
N ILE A 106 -8.60 -24.63 -14.79
CA ILE A 106 -8.04 -23.44 -15.45
C ILE A 106 -6.76 -23.81 -16.20
N LYS A 107 -6.68 -23.41 -17.48
CA LYS A 107 -5.58 -23.80 -18.38
C LYS A 107 -4.35 -22.93 -18.21
N ASN A 108 -4.52 -21.62 -17.94
CA ASN A 108 -3.42 -20.66 -17.86
C ASN A 108 -3.26 -20.17 -16.41
N ILE A 109 -2.42 -20.84 -15.64
CA ILE A 109 -2.09 -20.50 -14.26
C ILE A 109 -0.66 -19.99 -14.25
N ILE A 110 -0.47 -18.69 -13.99
CA ILE A 110 0.80 -17.99 -14.00
C ILE A 110 1.14 -17.55 -12.56
N GLY A 111 2.38 -17.75 -12.17
CA GLY A 111 2.85 -17.34 -10.85
C GLY A 111 4.36 -17.47 -10.72
N PRO A 112 4.97 -17.00 -9.62
CA PRO A 112 6.41 -17.07 -9.39
C PRO A 112 7.01 -18.46 -9.50
N GLY A 113 6.26 -19.52 -9.20
CA GLY A 113 6.71 -20.90 -9.35
C GLY A 113 7.67 -21.37 -8.26
N PHE A 114 7.79 -20.67 -7.14
CA PHE A 114 8.68 -21.06 -6.06
C PHE A 114 8.23 -22.33 -5.34
N LYS A 115 9.19 -23.19 -5.02
CA LYS A 115 8.99 -24.41 -4.22
C LYS A 115 7.82 -25.26 -4.77
N ASN A 116 6.85 -25.57 -3.91
CA ASN A 116 5.69 -26.40 -4.27
C ASN A 116 4.69 -25.70 -5.20
N GLN A 117 4.74 -24.38 -5.38
CA GLN A 117 3.85 -23.67 -6.30
C GLN A 117 4.08 -24.12 -7.75
N LYS A 118 5.35 -24.42 -8.13
CA LYS A 118 5.76 -24.90 -9.45
C LYS A 118 4.96 -26.12 -9.93
N LYS A 119 4.50 -27.00 -9.03
CA LYS A 119 3.72 -28.19 -9.35
C LYS A 119 2.28 -27.87 -9.82
N TRP A 120 1.79 -26.68 -9.51
CA TRP A 120 0.38 -26.30 -9.67
C TRP A 120 0.17 -25.23 -10.74
N ILE A 121 1.17 -24.43 -11.07
CA ILE A 121 1.14 -23.50 -12.19
C ILE A 121 1.24 -24.30 -13.50
N THR A 122 0.67 -23.77 -14.57
CA THR A 122 0.60 -24.43 -15.89
C THR A 122 1.50 -23.77 -16.93
N VAL A 123 1.76 -22.47 -16.77
CA VAL A 123 2.66 -21.73 -17.64
C VAL A 123 4.10 -21.96 -17.15
N LYS A 124 4.98 -22.37 -18.07
CA LYS A 124 6.38 -22.71 -17.73
C LYS A 124 7.26 -21.49 -17.47
N ASN A 125 6.86 -20.31 -17.90
CA ASN A 125 7.59 -19.06 -17.68
C ASN A 125 7.37 -18.58 -16.24
N HIS A 126 8.24 -19.00 -15.34
CA HIS A 126 8.23 -18.68 -13.92
C HIS A 126 9.61 -18.25 -13.46
N LEU A 127 9.71 -17.69 -12.27
CA LEU A 127 10.96 -17.22 -11.66
C LEU A 127 11.89 -18.38 -11.29
N ASP A 128 13.18 -18.08 -11.19
CA ASP A 128 14.18 -19.00 -10.66
C ASP A 128 14.16 -19.00 -9.14
N ASP A 129 14.66 -20.09 -8.51
CA ASP A 129 14.65 -20.21 -7.06
C ASP A 129 15.50 -19.13 -6.35
N GLU A 130 16.51 -18.56 -7.01
CA GLU A 130 17.33 -17.45 -6.51
C GLU A 130 16.52 -16.15 -6.36
N ASP A 131 15.50 -15.95 -7.19
CA ASP A 131 14.62 -14.79 -7.19
C ASP A 131 13.72 -14.74 -5.94
N TRP A 132 13.74 -15.78 -5.13
CA TRP A 132 13.06 -15.76 -3.82
C TRP A 132 13.50 -14.60 -2.93
N LYS A 133 14.74 -14.13 -3.08
CA LYS A 133 15.33 -13.04 -2.30
C LYS A 133 14.89 -11.66 -2.75
N LEU A 134 14.36 -11.52 -3.95
CA LEU A 134 13.87 -10.26 -4.49
C LEU A 134 12.66 -9.76 -3.69
N SER A 135 12.48 -8.45 -3.65
CA SER A 135 11.26 -7.83 -3.14
C SER A 135 10.03 -8.26 -3.95
N TYR A 136 8.83 -8.12 -3.39
CA TYR A 136 7.61 -8.50 -4.09
C TYR A 136 7.40 -7.71 -5.39
N SER A 137 7.80 -6.43 -5.42
CA SER A 137 7.74 -5.60 -6.62
C SER A 137 8.70 -6.13 -7.70
N GLU A 138 9.93 -6.46 -7.33
CA GLU A 138 10.91 -7.04 -8.27
C GLU A 138 10.46 -8.39 -8.81
N GLN A 139 9.90 -9.25 -7.95
CA GLN A 139 9.34 -10.54 -8.38
C GLN A 139 8.19 -10.36 -9.35
N SER A 140 7.27 -9.43 -9.08
CA SER A 140 6.15 -9.14 -9.97
C SER A 140 6.64 -8.58 -11.30
N GLN A 141 7.59 -7.63 -11.28
CA GLN A 141 8.18 -7.10 -12.52
C GLN A 141 8.84 -8.21 -13.35
N LYS A 142 9.73 -9.00 -12.74
CA LYS A 142 10.41 -10.11 -13.44
C LYS A 142 9.41 -11.14 -13.98
N LEU A 143 8.34 -11.44 -13.22
CA LEU A 143 7.28 -12.34 -13.68
C LEU A 143 6.56 -11.80 -14.93
N LEU A 144 6.30 -10.50 -14.99
CA LEU A 144 5.71 -9.86 -16.17
C LEU A 144 6.66 -9.94 -17.36
N ASP A 145 7.94 -9.59 -17.16
CA ASP A 145 8.97 -9.56 -18.21
C ASP A 145 9.13 -10.93 -18.88
N ILE A 146 9.27 -12.02 -18.10
CA ILE A 146 9.42 -13.39 -18.65
C ILE A 146 8.15 -13.91 -19.35
N ASN A 147 6.97 -13.30 -19.06
CA ASN A 147 5.71 -13.58 -19.74
C ASN A 147 5.38 -12.54 -20.84
N SER A 148 6.35 -11.71 -21.23
CA SER A 148 6.22 -10.69 -22.30
C SER A 148 5.08 -9.69 -22.04
N ILE A 149 4.81 -9.37 -20.78
CA ILE A 149 3.83 -8.38 -20.37
C ILE A 149 4.55 -7.06 -20.11
N LYS A 150 4.28 -6.05 -20.94
CA LYS A 150 4.92 -4.74 -20.85
C LYS A 150 4.44 -3.97 -19.62
N LEU A 151 5.39 -3.43 -18.86
CA LEU A 151 5.13 -2.51 -17.75
C LEU A 151 5.43 -1.08 -18.19
N ASP A 152 4.38 -0.30 -18.49
CA ASP A 152 4.55 1.09 -18.97
C ASP A 152 4.94 2.04 -17.83
N ASN A 153 4.45 1.82 -16.63
CA ASN A 153 4.78 2.63 -15.47
C ASN A 153 4.95 1.73 -14.24
N LYS A 154 6.09 1.83 -13.59
CA LYS A 154 6.41 1.05 -12.38
C LYS A 154 5.91 1.68 -11.07
N PHE A 155 5.43 2.95 -11.11
CA PHE A 155 4.98 3.65 -9.93
C PHE A 155 3.50 3.42 -9.67
N PRO A 156 3.09 3.06 -8.44
CA PRO A 156 1.69 2.98 -8.07
C PRO A 156 0.97 4.29 -8.34
N SER A 157 -0.23 4.19 -8.92
CA SER A 157 -1.15 5.31 -9.11
C SER A 157 -2.56 4.87 -8.73
N LEU A 158 -3.24 5.71 -7.98
CA LEU A 158 -4.58 5.45 -7.49
C LEU A 158 -5.51 6.62 -7.85
N GLU A 159 -6.39 6.37 -8.81
CA GLU A 159 -7.48 7.27 -9.13
C GLU A 159 -8.64 7.01 -8.16
N VAL A 160 -9.25 8.05 -7.63
CA VAL A 160 -10.36 7.96 -6.68
C VAL A 160 -11.50 8.90 -7.08
N ASN A 161 -12.72 8.47 -6.85
CA ASN A 161 -13.89 9.31 -7.00
C ASN A 161 -14.08 10.18 -5.75
N ILE A 162 -13.80 11.47 -5.86
CA ILE A 162 -13.87 12.43 -4.74
C ILE A 162 -15.28 12.53 -4.17
N GLU A 163 -16.31 12.53 -5.00
CA GLU A 163 -17.70 12.62 -4.52
C GLU A 163 -18.07 11.45 -3.61
N ARG A 164 -17.64 10.24 -3.97
CA ARG A 164 -17.82 9.05 -3.12
C ARG A 164 -17.06 9.12 -1.80
N LEU A 165 -15.92 9.80 -1.78
CA LEU A 165 -15.10 9.95 -0.56
C LEU A 165 -15.69 10.97 0.41
N LYS A 166 -16.44 11.97 -0.10
CA LYS A 166 -17.11 12.98 0.71
C LYS A 166 -18.23 12.42 1.57
N GLU A 167 -18.89 11.35 1.12
CA GLU A 167 -19.98 10.70 1.87
C GLU A 167 -19.55 10.42 3.33
N ASN A 168 -20.22 11.05 4.30
CA ASN A 168 -19.93 10.98 5.74
C ASN A 168 -18.56 11.52 6.17
N ASN A 169 -17.90 12.35 5.33
CA ASN A 169 -16.60 12.94 5.61
C ASN A 169 -16.55 14.44 5.25
N GLU A 170 -17.70 15.12 5.22
CA GLU A 170 -17.83 16.54 4.86
C GLU A 170 -17.04 17.44 5.81
N ASP A 171 -16.86 17.04 7.05
CA ASP A 171 -16.06 17.72 8.07
C ASP A 171 -14.56 17.82 7.72
N LEU A 172 -14.09 17.05 6.75
CA LEU A 172 -12.73 17.14 6.22
C LEU A 172 -12.60 18.15 5.05
N LEU A 173 -13.71 18.73 4.58
CA LEU A 173 -13.75 19.72 3.50
C LEU A 173 -13.59 21.14 4.04
N ILE A 174 -12.56 21.37 4.84
CA ILE A 174 -12.23 22.69 5.39
C ILE A 174 -11.48 23.55 4.36
N SER A 175 -11.66 24.86 4.42
CA SER A 175 -10.90 25.82 3.60
C SER A 175 -9.53 26.07 4.18
N GLY A 176 -8.59 26.54 3.36
CA GLY A 176 -7.21 26.82 3.75
C GLY A 176 -6.22 25.76 3.31
N LYS A 177 -4.94 26.00 3.56
CA LYS A 177 -3.83 25.07 3.28
C LYS A 177 -3.85 23.91 4.27
N LYS A 178 -3.72 22.70 3.78
CA LYS A 178 -3.77 21.50 4.61
C LYS A 178 -2.58 20.59 4.33
N ILE A 179 -2.05 20.00 5.38
CA ILE A 179 -1.04 18.95 5.29
C ILE A 179 -1.50 17.71 6.08
N ALA A 180 -0.95 16.56 5.79
CA ALA A 180 -1.25 15.35 6.52
C ALA A 180 0.00 14.80 7.22
N PHE A 181 -0.15 14.41 8.48
CA PHE A 181 0.87 13.69 9.24
C PHE A 181 0.43 12.25 9.48
N GLY A 182 1.18 11.29 8.97
CA GLY A 182 1.01 9.85 9.26
C GLY A 182 1.77 9.46 10.51
N VAL A 183 1.08 9.54 11.65
CA VAL A 183 1.70 9.46 12.97
C VAL A 183 1.83 8.04 13.52
N ASP A 184 1.19 7.04 12.90
CA ASP A 184 1.28 5.65 13.32
C ASP A 184 2.02 4.75 12.31
N SER A 185 2.33 3.55 12.75
CA SER A 185 2.72 2.40 11.93
C SER A 185 2.24 1.12 12.61
N PHE A 186 2.06 0.04 11.84
CA PHE A 186 1.75 -1.27 12.40
C PHE A 186 2.87 -1.75 13.34
N GLU A 187 4.12 -1.50 12.96
CA GLU A 187 5.31 -1.79 13.76
C GLU A 187 5.72 -0.57 14.58
N ASP A 188 5.70 -0.68 15.92
CA ASP A 188 6.00 0.42 16.84
C ASP A 188 7.41 0.99 16.66
N TYR A 189 8.36 0.15 16.26
CA TYR A 189 9.76 0.59 16.05
C TYR A 189 9.92 1.54 14.85
N LYS A 190 8.92 1.64 13.97
CA LYS A 190 8.91 2.56 12.82
C LYS A 190 8.27 3.91 13.14
N MET A 191 7.76 4.09 14.36
CA MET A 191 7.04 5.31 14.71
C MET A 191 7.98 6.38 15.26
N TRP A 192 7.94 7.53 14.61
CA TRP A 192 8.58 8.75 15.13
C TRP A 192 7.88 9.22 16.39
N TYR A 193 8.53 10.07 17.19
CA TYR A 193 8.01 10.46 18.50
C TYR A 193 7.00 11.60 18.36
N GLU A 194 5.98 11.60 19.22
CA GLU A 194 4.89 12.57 19.22
C GLU A 194 5.43 14.01 19.38
N ASN A 195 6.37 14.20 20.28
CA ASN A 195 7.02 15.53 20.50
C ASN A 195 7.77 16.01 19.26
N ASP A 196 8.29 15.13 18.44
CA ASP A 196 9.02 15.51 17.24
C ASP A 196 8.07 15.91 16.12
N PHE A 197 6.89 15.26 16.00
CA PHE A 197 5.80 15.74 15.14
C PHE A 197 5.32 17.14 15.58
N ILE A 198 5.18 17.39 16.90
CA ILE A 198 4.79 18.72 17.43
C ILE A 198 5.83 19.79 17.05
N LYS A 199 7.12 19.51 17.23
CA LYS A 199 8.21 20.42 16.85
C LYS A 199 8.22 20.69 15.34
N LEU A 200 8.06 19.64 14.51
CA LEU A 200 7.97 19.82 13.07
C LEU A 200 6.79 20.72 12.69
N ALA A 201 5.62 20.48 13.29
CA ALA A 201 4.43 21.30 13.05
C ALA A 201 4.69 22.78 13.41
N GLN A 202 5.36 23.07 14.51
CA GLN A 202 5.72 24.44 14.91
C GLN A 202 6.61 25.13 13.85
N LEU A 203 7.66 24.45 13.37
CA LEU A 203 8.57 24.96 12.34
C LEU A 203 7.84 25.24 11.02
N LEU A 204 6.95 24.33 10.60
CA LEU A 204 6.14 24.49 9.39
C LEU A 204 5.11 25.63 9.53
N TYR A 205 4.52 25.80 10.74
CA TYR A 205 3.56 26.87 11.04
C TYR A 205 4.22 28.25 10.97
N GLU A 206 5.41 28.42 11.53
CA GLU A 206 6.19 29.67 11.47
C GLU A 206 6.46 30.11 10.02
N LYS A 207 6.54 29.17 9.08
CA LYS A 207 6.68 29.42 7.65
C LYS A 207 5.34 29.60 6.91
N LYS A 208 4.21 29.55 7.61
CA LYS A 208 2.84 29.67 7.04
C LYS A 208 2.57 28.67 5.92
N LEU A 209 3.03 27.43 6.09
CA LEU A 209 2.89 26.37 5.09
C LEU A 209 1.55 25.65 5.18
N PHE A 210 0.82 25.81 6.27
CA PHE A 210 -0.50 25.21 6.45
C PHE A 210 -1.36 26.06 7.39
N ASP A 211 -2.66 25.83 7.30
CA ASP A 211 -3.68 26.28 8.27
C ASP A 211 -4.12 25.11 9.16
N TYR A 212 -4.15 23.90 8.61
CA TYR A 212 -4.56 22.68 9.31
C TYR A 212 -3.66 21.47 9.02
N ILE A 213 -3.52 20.58 10.01
CA ILE A 213 -2.82 19.31 9.92
C ILE A 213 -3.79 18.17 10.23
N PHE A 214 -4.02 17.29 9.26
CA PHE A 214 -4.72 16.03 9.48
C PHE A 214 -3.79 15.01 10.13
N LEU A 215 -4.13 14.53 11.32
CA LEU A 215 -3.39 13.45 12.01
C LEU A 215 -3.96 12.10 11.58
N ILE A 216 -3.22 11.41 10.72
CA ILE A 216 -3.61 10.12 10.16
C ILE A 216 -3.03 9.00 11.03
N CYS A 217 -3.92 8.26 11.71
CA CYS A 217 -3.60 7.01 12.42
C CYS A 217 -4.82 6.09 12.47
N GLY A 218 -4.60 4.83 12.79
CA GLY A 218 -5.70 3.88 12.95
C GLY A 218 -6.40 4.01 14.32
N PRO A 219 -7.67 3.55 14.43
CA PRO A 219 -8.44 3.66 15.69
C PRO A 219 -7.74 3.01 16.89
N SER A 220 -7.03 1.91 16.69
CA SER A 220 -6.26 1.24 17.74
C SER A 220 -5.08 2.03 18.30
N LYS A 221 -4.69 3.11 17.61
CA LYS A 221 -3.59 4.01 17.97
C LYS A 221 -4.00 5.47 18.11
N SER A 222 -5.31 5.73 18.29
CA SER A 222 -5.86 7.08 18.51
C SER A 222 -5.21 7.84 19.68
N ILE A 223 -4.69 7.12 20.65
CA ILE A 223 -3.94 7.73 21.77
C ILE A 223 -2.75 8.59 21.31
N ILE A 224 -2.16 8.27 20.15
CA ILE A 224 -1.02 9.02 19.59
C ILE A 224 -1.50 10.40 19.10
N SER A 225 -2.59 10.44 18.31
CA SER A 225 -3.16 11.71 17.84
C SER A 225 -3.67 12.55 19.00
N HIS A 226 -4.37 11.95 19.95
CA HIS A 226 -4.86 12.65 21.15
C HIS A 226 -3.70 13.23 21.96
N LYS A 227 -2.60 12.50 22.11
CA LYS A 227 -1.42 12.99 22.80
C LYS A 227 -0.80 14.18 22.08
N ILE A 228 -0.63 14.14 20.74
CA ILE A 228 -0.12 15.25 19.95
C ILE A 228 -0.99 16.50 20.14
N ILE A 229 -2.32 16.35 20.09
CA ILE A 229 -3.27 17.45 20.25
C ILE A 229 -3.14 18.06 21.65
N ASN A 230 -3.20 17.21 22.70
CA ASN A 230 -3.17 17.65 24.08
C ASN A 230 -1.83 18.31 24.47
N ASP A 231 -0.71 17.67 24.11
CA ASP A 231 0.64 18.17 24.49
C ASP A 231 0.99 19.45 23.73
N SER A 232 0.49 19.63 22.50
CA SER A 232 0.70 20.85 21.73
C SER A 232 -0.21 22.01 22.16
N GLY A 233 -1.42 21.72 22.61
CA GLY A 233 -2.46 22.72 22.88
C GLY A 233 -2.91 23.53 21.63
N LYS A 234 -2.62 23.04 20.41
CA LYS A 234 -2.86 23.77 19.16
C LYS A 234 -4.13 23.31 18.47
N LYS A 235 -4.94 24.28 18.02
CA LYS A 235 -6.23 24.02 17.34
C LYS A 235 -6.10 23.66 15.86
N TYR A 236 -4.92 23.76 15.27
CA TYR A 236 -4.72 23.42 13.86
C TYR A 236 -4.58 21.90 13.61
N PHE A 237 -4.46 21.09 14.64
CA PHE A 237 -4.48 19.63 14.50
C PHE A 237 -5.91 19.11 14.42
N ILE A 238 -6.18 18.27 13.42
CA ILE A 238 -7.47 17.60 13.21
C ILE A 238 -7.25 16.10 13.34
N ASP A 239 -7.94 15.48 14.29
CA ASP A 239 -7.87 14.04 14.52
C ASP A 239 -8.64 13.27 13.46
N CYS A 240 -7.94 12.40 12.72
CA CYS A 240 -8.52 11.48 11.75
C CYS A 240 -8.49 10.02 12.21
N SER A 241 -8.18 9.74 13.50
CA SER A 241 -8.04 8.37 14.01
C SER A 241 -9.32 7.55 13.92
N ASN A 242 -10.47 8.18 14.00
CA ASN A 242 -11.80 7.54 13.91
C ASN A 242 -12.39 7.54 12.51
N LYS A 243 -11.68 8.07 11.51
CA LYS A 243 -12.15 8.06 10.13
C LYS A 243 -12.00 6.68 9.52
N ASP A 244 -12.96 6.30 8.70
CA ASP A 244 -12.82 5.13 7.84
C ASP A 244 -11.76 5.35 6.75
N LEU A 245 -11.45 4.32 5.99
CA LEU A 245 -10.43 4.43 4.94
C LEU A 245 -10.80 5.47 3.86
N LYS A 246 -12.09 5.71 3.58
CA LYS A 246 -12.53 6.75 2.65
C LYS A 246 -12.19 8.14 3.19
N GLY A 247 -12.46 8.40 4.47
CA GLY A 247 -12.10 9.64 5.15
C GLY A 247 -10.58 9.87 5.20
N VAL A 248 -9.80 8.82 5.48
CA VAL A 248 -8.33 8.90 5.40
C VAL A 248 -7.85 9.25 4.00
N ILE A 249 -8.40 8.63 2.95
CA ILE A 249 -8.08 8.96 1.56
C ILE A 249 -8.44 10.41 1.24
N LEU A 250 -9.61 10.88 1.67
CA LEU A 250 -10.06 12.25 1.45
C LEU A 250 -9.14 13.27 2.14
N ALA A 251 -8.79 13.03 3.42
CA ALA A 251 -7.86 13.88 4.17
C ALA A 251 -6.50 13.99 3.48
N ILE A 252 -5.93 12.84 3.06
CA ILE A 252 -4.65 12.81 2.34
C ILE A 252 -4.79 13.54 0.99
N LYS A 253 -5.82 13.25 0.20
CA LYS A 253 -6.01 13.84 -1.13
C LYS A 253 -6.23 15.35 -1.10
N ASN A 254 -6.81 15.87 -0.02
CA ASN A 254 -7.00 17.31 0.22
C ASN A 254 -5.78 17.99 0.83
N SER A 255 -4.70 17.29 1.06
CA SER A 255 -3.45 17.84 1.63
C SER A 255 -2.48 18.26 0.53
N ASP A 256 -1.80 19.38 0.72
CA ASP A 256 -0.77 19.90 -0.18
C ASP A 256 0.46 18.95 -0.18
N PHE A 257 0.78 18.40 0.99
CA PHE A 257 1.78 17.34 1.13
C PHE A 257 1.51 16.45 2.36
N TYR A 258 2.17 15.31 2.38
CA TYR A 258 2.12 14.31 3.44
C TYR A 258 3.50 14.08 4.03
N VAL A 259 3.59 13.98 5.36
CA VAL A 259 4.80 13.55 6.09
C VAL A 259 4.42 12.43 7.05
N GLY A 260 5.14 11.31 7.05
CA GLY A 260 4.79 10.27 8.01
C GLY A 260 5.71 9.07 8.06
N ASN A 261 5.42 8.21 9.02
CA ASN A 261 6.13 6.97 9.26
C ASN A 261 5.98 6.00 8.07
N ASN A 262 6.93 5.08 7.92
CA ASN A 262 6.85 4.00 6.92
C ASN A 262 5.66 3.07 7.23
N SER A 263 4.53 3.34 6.59
CA SER A 263 3.24 2.72 6.88
C SER A 263 2.33 2.67 5.63
N GLY A 264 1.15 2.04 5.75
CA GLY A 264 0.17 1.99 4.67
C GLY A 264 -0.26 3.37 4.15
N PRO A 265 -0.60 4.35 5.00
CA PRO A 265 -0.91 5.72 4.58
C PRO A 265 0.21 6.44 3.81
N LEU A 266 1.49 6.16 4.10
CA LEU A 266 2.62 6.70 3.33
C LEU A 266 2.57 6.23 1.86
N ASN A 267 2.38 4.92 1.64
CA ASN A 267 2.25 4.35 0.30
C ASN A 267 1.01 4.85 -0.42
N LEU A 268 -0.09 5.01 0.33
CA LEU A 268 -1.36 5.52 -0.17
C LEU A 268 -1.22 6.97 -0.66
N SER A 269 -0.56 7.85 0.11
CA SER A 269 -0.38 9.25 -0.26
C SER A 269 0.44 9.41 -1.55
N ALA A 270 1.51 8.64 -1.70
CA ALA A 270 2.31 8.64 -2.92
C ALA A 270 1.50 8.14 -4.14
N ALA A 271 0.69 7.09 -3.97
CA ALA A 271 -0.16 6.57 -5.03
C ALA A 271 -1.29 7.53 -5.42
N LEU A 272 -1.80 8.32 -4.49
CA LEU A 272 -2.79 9.38 -4.73
C LEU A 272 -2.18 10.61 -5.43
N GLY A 273 -0.87 10.64 -5.65
CA GLY A 273 -0.15 11.74 -6.30
C GLY A 273 0.08 12.94 -5.38
N VAL A 274 -0.07 12.79 -4.08
CA VAL A 274 0.26 13.82 -3.09
C VAL A 274 1.77 13.86 -2.89
N LYS A 275 2.37 15.03 -2.77
CA LYS A 275 3.80 15.18 -2.43
C LYS A 275 4.05 14.48 -1.10
N THR A 276 4.89 13.45 -1.07
CA THR A 276 4.99 12.52 0.06
C THR A 276 6.40 12.44 0.59
N PHE A 277 6.56 12.67 1.89
CA PHE A 277 7.81 12.57 2.64
C PHE A 277 7.72 11.42 3.65
N GLY A 278 8.62 10.44 3.53
CA GLY A 278 8.66 9.25 4.39
C GLY A 278 9.76 9.34 5.44
N LEU A 279 9.40 9.25 6.72
CA LEU A 279 10.33 9.21 7.85
C LEU A 279 10.86 7.78 8.01
N ILE A 280 12.13 7.53 7.67
CA ILE A 280 12.69 6.18 7.58
C ILE A 280 14.05 6.11 8.26
N ALA A 281 14.15 5.33 9.32
CA ALA A 281 15.41 5.08 10.02
C ALA A 281 15.70 3.59 10.26
N ASN A 282 14.71 2.72 9.96
CA ASN A 282 14.69 1.31 10.37
C ASN A 282 14.67 0.33 9.20
N ASP A 283 14.28 0.79 8.02
CA ASP A 283 14.09 -0.01 6.83
C ASP A 283 14.98 0.47 5.67
N PRO A 284 15.34 -0.39 4.72
CA PRO A 284 16.03 0.04 3.50
C PRO A 284 15.18 1.01 2.67
N VAL A 285 15.79 2.10 2.19
CA VAL A 285 15.13 3.02 1.25
C VAL A 285 15.20 2.52 -0.19
N SER A 286 16.11 1.60 -0.49
CA SER A 286 16.22 0.96 -1.81
C SER A 286 14.90 0.30 -2.27
N GLU A 287 14.06 -0.16 -1.34
CA GLU A 287 12.73 -0.69 -1.66
C GLU A 287 11.78 0.41 -2.19
N LEU A 288 12.01 1.68 -1.85
CA LEU A 288 11.16 2.80 -2.25
C LEU A 288 11.38 3.25 -3.70
N LYS A 289 12.37 2.71 -4.41
CA LYS A 289 12.61 2.98 -5.85
C LYS A 289 11.39 2.70 -6.76
N TYR A 290 10.41 1.96 -6.24
CA TYR A 290 9.13 1.65 -6.89
C TYR A 290 7.99 2.55 -6.43
N SER A 291 8.28 3.65 -5.74
CA SER A 291 7.27 4.61 -5.28
C SER A 291 7.73 6.05 -5.53
N LYS A 292 6.79 7.00 -5.44
CA LYS A 292 7.08 8.45 -5.49
C LYS A 292 7.23 9.05 -4.09
N ILE A 293 7.81 8.30 -3.17
CA ILE A 293 8.08 8.76 -1.81
C ILE A 293 9.45 9.43 -1.78
N ASN A 294 9.53 10.61 -1.16
CA ASN A 294 10.80 11.27 -0.83
C ASN A 294 11.24 10.78 0.55
N PRO A 295 12.23 9.89 0.67
CA PRO A 295 12.66 9.39 1.96
C PRO A 295 13.44 10.45 2.72
N ILE A 296 13.12 10.62 4.00
CA ILE A 296 13.91 11.39 4.95
C ILE A 296 14.58 10.39 5.89
N VAL A 297 15.90 10.35 5.85
CA VAL A 297 16.72 9.42 6.62
C VAL A 297 17.65 10.17 7.56
N PRO A 298 18.12 9.56 8.66
CA PRO A 298 19.16 10.13 9.50
C PRO A 298 20.46 10.42 8.70
N LYS A 299 21.26 11.40 9.11
CA LYS A 299 22.53 11.72 8.44
C LYS A 299 23.53 10.56 8.40
N ASP A 300 23.52 9.72 9.42
CA ASP A 300 24.33 8.52 9.56
C ASP A 300 23.63 7.25 9.05
N TYR A 301 22.60 7.41 8.23
CA TYR A 301 21.86 6.28 7.68
C TYR A 301 22.71 5.46 6.71
N ILE A 302 22.69 4.13 6.88
CA ILE A 302 23.32 3.18 5.97
C ILE A 302 22.19 2.37 5.33
N ASP A 303 22.07 2.42 4.00
CA ASP A 303 21.04 1.66 3.28
C ASP A 303 21.27 0.15 3.43
N ASN A 304 20.20 -0.61 3.25
CA ASN A 304 20.15 -2.06 3.46
C ASN A 304 20.33 -2.51 4.92
N THR A 305 20.22 -1.60 5.88
CA THR A 305 20.16 -1.95 7.30
C THR A 305 18.72 -2.14 7.76
N TRP A 306 18.50 -3.20 8.54
CA TRP A 306 17.22 -3.48 9.18
C TRP A 306 17.40 -3.43 10.69
N THR A 307 16.62 -2.63 11.38
CA THR A 307 16.58 -2.64 12.84
C THR A 307 15.14 -2.62 13.34
N ARG A 308 14.89 -3.32 14.44
CA ARG A 308 13.60 -3.29 15.15
C ARG A 308 13.67 -2.41 16.40
N ASP A 309 14.66 -1.56 16.49
CA ASP A 309 14.84 -0.63 17.60
C ASP A 309 14.20 0.72 17.27
N ARG A 310 13.18 1.13 18.05
CA ARG A 310 12.54 2.45 17.92
C ARG A 310 13.53 3.61 18.17
N GLN A 311 14.63 3.38 18.90
CA GLN A 311 15.64 4.41 19.12
C GLN A 311 16.26 4.94 17.81
N ALA A 312 16.26 4.11 16.75
CA ALA A 312 16.70 4.57 15.44
C ALA A 312 15.90 5.80 14.94
N MET A 313 14.60 5.88 15.25
CA MET A 313 13.75 7.01 14.87
C MET A 313 14.10 8.31 15.60
N LYS A 314 14.78 8.28 16.76
CA LYS A 314 15.28 9.48 17.45
C LYS A 314 16.38 10.21 16.67
N ARG A 315 17.05 9.52 15.75
CA ARG A 315 18.10 10.13 14.91
C ARG A 315 17.54 11.05 13.83
N LEU A 316 16.22 10.99 13.56
CA LEU A 316 15.52 11.94 12.70
C LEU A 316 15.22 13.22 13.49
N ASN A 317 16.10 14.22 13.36
CA ASN A 317 15.93 15.50 14.03
C ASN A 317 14.83 16.33 13.36
N PRO A 318 13.84 16.89 14.09
CA PRO A 318 12.75 17.69 13.52
C PRO A 318 13.21 18.87 12.66
N LYS A 319 14.31 19.52 13.00
CA LYS A 319 14.87 20.63 12.22
C LYS A 319 15.42 20.15 10.88
N GLU A 320 16.11 19.01 10.85
CA GLU A 320 16.65 18.41 9.63
C GLU A 320 15.52 17.90 8.73
N VAL A 321 14.49 17.29 9.33
CA VAL A 321 13.27 16.90 8.63
C VAL A 321 12.59 18.11 7.99
N PHE A 322 12.46 19.21 8.73
CA PHE A 322 11.93 20.47 8.23
C PHE A 322 12.75 21.01 7.05
N GLU A 323 14.07 21.11 7.20
CA GLU A 323 14.97 21.59 6.15
C GLU A 323 14.86 20.74 4.89
N HIS A 324 14.79 19.41 5.03
CA HIS A 324 14.59 18.50 3.90
C HIS A 324 13.26 18.76 3.19
N ILE A 325 12.17 18.95 3.93
CA ILE A 325 10.85 19.25 3.36
C ILE A 325 10.90 20.56 2.57
N ILE A 326 11.42 21.64 3.17
CA ILE A 326 11.48 22.96 2.52
C ILE A 326 12.28 22.92 1.21
N ASN A 327 13.40 22.22 1.20
CA ASN A 327 14.27 22.12 0.02
C ASN A 327 13.66 21.26 -1.11
N ASN A 328 12.59 20.51 -0.83
CA ASN A 328 11.95 19.59 -1.77
C ASN A 328 10.47 19.86 -2.01
N LEU A 329 9.88 20.92 -1.46
CA LEU A 329 8.55 21.40 -1.82
C LEU A 329 8.58 22.17 -3.14
#